data_99663c6226a5b4f5245c6ff270ba23d4
#
_entry.id   99663c6226a5b4f5245c6ff270ba23d4
#
_cell.length_a   1.000
_cell.length_b   1.000
_cell.length_c   1.000
_cell.angle_alpha   90.00
_cell.angle_beta   90.00
_cell.angle_gamma   90.00
#
_symmetry.space_group_name_H-M   'P 1'
#
loop_
_entity.id
_entity.type
_entity.pdbx_description
1 polymer ?
#
loop_
_entity_poly.entity_id
_entity_poly.type
_entity_poly.pdbx_seq_one_letter_code
_entity_poly.pdbx_strand_id
1 'polypeptide(L)'
;MTKQWLSNFVLAGTIRFLLMNSGYQKIITDRVEVSTALNSWKRVTEGVYLYNFGIDPYTGDLFHETPIGLYVFNFIQQYLPQWVLFCLFVFTDLLTALLLAFTAKQYATELVSKRKEEKLCNENTENHDDSNCVGHTTTVFTNLLYSIALVAMTKSSILWSSLSISLLALQGLYPISLIVPTIIYIARSNSTKQKRNIVIFIMAFISMLTALFCISYYIMGSWSFISSTLGFILTVPDLRPNVGLYWYFFTEVFENFRWLFIASFQINVGLLYIVPLALRLRHDPMLLAFSYLAIAAIFKSYPCIGDVGFYMSLLPLWKHLFQYTRQGFIVGCFMLFCTVFAPTVWYQWIYARSANANFYFGVTLAFAIAQIFLLTDILFASVKHEYAIRYGIKDVSGSTVKLILE
;
A
#
# COMPACT_ATOMS: atom_id res chain seq x y z
N MET A 1 -7.76 26.23 -3.92
CA MET A 1 -6.38 25.94 -3.44
C MET A 1 -5.76 27.26 -3.06
N THR A 2 -5.22 27.40 -1.86
CA THR A 2 -4.51 28.63 -1.43
C THR A 2 -3.16 28.73 -2.16
N LYS A 3 -2.60 29.96 -2.33
CA LYS A 3 -1.28 30.19 -2.96
C LYS A 3 -0.17 29.34 -2.30
N GLN A 4 -0.27 29.11 -1.01
CA GLN A 4 0.67 28.30 -0.22
C GLN A 4 0.68 26.81 -0.63
N TRP A 5 -0.47 26.24 -0.94
CA TRP A 5 -0.58 24.85 -1.45
C TRP A 5 0.15 24.68 -2.79
N LEU A 6 -0.05 25.61 -3.70
CA LEU A 6 0.60 25.59 -5.02
C LEU A 6 2.13 25.72 -4.86
N SER A 7 2.60 26.60 -3.98
CA SER A 7 4.02 26.77 -3.69
C SER A 7 4.66 25.50 -3.15
N ASN A 8 4.03 24.86 -2.17
CA ASN A 8 4.53 23.61 -1.59
C ASN A 8 4.56 22.48 -2.63
N PHE A 9 3.56 22.42 -3.51
CA PHE A 9 3.47 21.42 -4.55
C PHE A 9 4.57 21.58 -5.61
N VAL A 10 4.84 22.82 -6.03
CA VAL A 10 5.94 23.14 -6.95
C VAL A 10 7.28 22.84 -6.31
N LEU A 11 7.47 23.21 -5.04
CA LEU A 11 8.69 22.93 -4.28
C LEU A 11 8.94 21.41 -4.18
N ALA A 12 7.94 20.65 -3.80
CA ALA A 12 8.02 19.20 -3.70
C ALA A 12 8.37 18.55 -5.05
N GLY A 13 7.75 18.99 -6.15
CA GLY A 13 8.07 18.52 -7.50
C GLY A 13 9.49 18.86 -7.92
N THR A 14 9.95 20.08 -7.63
CA THR A 14 11.32 20.52 -7.95
C THR A 14 12.36 19.71 -7.19
N ILE A 15 12.17 19.50 -5.89
CA ILE A 15 13.10 18.69 -5.07
C ILE A 15 13.19 17.25 -5.64
N ARG A 16 12.06 16.62 -5.95
CA ARG A 16 12.05 15.26 -6.55
C ARG A 16 12.78 15.21 -7.87
N PHE A 17 12.50 16.16 -8.76
CA PHE A 17 13.16 16.22 -10.06
C PHE A 17 14.69 16.41 -9.94
N LEU A 18 15.14 17.28 -9.03
CA LEU A 18 16.57 17.47 -8.75
C LEU A 18 17.22 16.21 -8.18
N LEU A 19 16.57 15.53 -7.25
CA LEU A 19 17.06 14.27 -6.68
C LEU A 19 17.15 13.16 -7.74
N MET A 20 16.18 13.06 -8.64
CA MET A 20 16.19 12.08 -9.75
C MET A 20 17.31 12.34 -10.75
N ASN A 21 17.73 13.58 -10.95
CA ASN A 21 18.87 13.94 -11.79
C ASN A 21 20.21 13.86 -11.06
N SER A 22 20.22 13.59 -9.78
CA SER A 22 21.42 13.52 -8.96
C SER A 22 22.03 12.10 -8.93
N GLY A 23 23.30 11.99 -8.52
CA GLY A 23 23.93 10.69 -8.27
C GLY A 23 23.28 9.87 -7.16
N TYR A 24 22.52 10.50 -6.29
CA TYR A 24 21.76 9.83 -5.23
C TYR A 24 20.66 8.90 -5.77
N GLN A 25 20.11 9.18 -6.95
CA GLN A 25 19.09 8.33 -7.58
C GLN A 25 19.58 6.88 -7.73
N LYS A 26 20.85 6.69 -8.19
CA LYS A 26 21.43 5.34 -8.33
C LYS A 26 21.53 4.63 -6.97
N ILE A 27 21.97 5.35 -5.94
CA ILE A 27 22.11 4.80 -4.59
C ILE A 27 20.74 4.35 -4.07
N ILE A 28 19.70 5.18 -4.23
CA ILE A 28 18.34 4.88 -3.77
C ILE A 28 17.72 3.72 -4.56
N THR A 29 17.94 3.67 -5.88
CA THR A 29 17.42 2.57 -6.73
C THR A 29 18.02 1.21 -6.36
N ASP A 30 19.27 1.17 -5.87
CA ASP A 30 19.95 -0.06 -5.48
C ASP A 30 19.65 -0.49 -4.03
N ARG A 31 18.87 0.31 -3.28
CA ARG A 31 18.50 -0.03 -1.90
C ARG A 31 17.41 -1.09 -1.88
N VAL A 32 17.64 -2.15 -1.11
CA VAL A 32 16.71 -3.27 -0.96
C VAL A 32 15.41 -2.91 -0.26
N GLU A 33 15.41 -1.82 0.51
CA GLU A 33 14.22 -1.28 1.16
C GLU A 33 13.27 -0.60 0.16
N VAL A 34 13.80 -0.09 -0.94
CA VAL A 34 13.05 0.65 -1.97
C VAL A 34 12.72 -0.23 -3.16
N SER A 35 13.71 -0.95 -3.68
CA SER A 35 13.62 -1.76 -4.90
C SER A 35 13.55 -3.24 -4.56
N THR A 36 12.42 -3.86 -4.86
CA THR A 36 12.17 -5.29 -4.64
C THR A 36 12.12 -6.05 -5.96
N ALA A 37 11.94 -7.36 -5.88
CA ALA A 37 11.77 -8.23 -7.04
C ALA A 37 10.59 -7.80 -7.95
N LEU A 38 9.53 -7.23 -7.38
CA LEU A 38 8.30 -6.88 -8.09
C LEU A 38 8.29 -5.46 -8.67
N ASN A 39 9.02 -4.51 -8.06
CA ASN A 39 8.86 -3.08 -8.38
C ASN A 39 10.09 -2.41 -8.98
N SER A 40 11.17 -3.16 -9.23
CA SER A 40 12.44 -2.63 -9.73
C SER A 40 12.33 -2.16 -11.17
N TRP A 41 12.61 -0.88 -11.42
CA TRP A 41 12.66 -0.33 -12.78
C TRP A 41 13.73 -0.99 -13.68
N LYS A 42 14.84 -1.47 -13.11
CA LYS A 42 15.87 -2.22 -13.84
C LYS A 42 15.29 -3.49 -14.46
N ARG A 43 14.47 -4.24 -13.70
CA ARG A 43 13.80 -5.46 -14.19
C ARG A 43 12.75 -5.13 -15.28
N VAL A 44 12.04 -4.00 -15.14
CA VAL A 44 11.11 -3.52 -16.18
C VAL A 44 11.87 -3.21 -17.47
N THR A 45 12.99 -2.51 -17.40
CA THR A 45 13.82 -2.18 -18.57
C THR A 45 14.32 -3.44 -19.25
N GLU A 46 14.74 -4.44 -18.49
CA GLU A 46 15.19 -5.73 -19.00
C GLU A 46 14.03 -6.50 -19.68
N GLY A 47 12.84 -6.53 -19.07
CA GLY A 47 11.66 -7.16 -19.68
C GLY A 47 11.25 -6.48 -20.99
N VAL A 48 11.29 -5.15 -21.05
CA VAL A 48 11.03 -4.38 -22.28
C VAL A 48 12.09 -4.70 -23.35
N TYR A 49 13.35 -4.82 -22.97
CA TYR A 49 14.42 -5.20 -23.90
C TYR A 49 14.16 -6.60 -24.49
N LEU A 50 13.89 -7.61 -23.67
CA LEU A 50 13.58 -8.97 -24.13
C LEU A 50 12.37 -8.98 -25.07
N TYR A 51 11.29 -8.28 -24.73
CA TYR A 51 10.09 -8.17 -25.56
C TYR A 51 10.40 -7.59 -26.94
N ASN A 52 11.24 -6.54 -27.04
CA ASN A 52 11.64 -5.92 -28.30
C ASN A 52 12.52 -6.85 -29.17
N PHE A 53 13.21 -7.80 -28.56
CA PHE A 53 13.97 -8.84 -29.27
C PHE A 53 13.13 -10.08 -29.65
N GLY A 54 11.82 -10.05 -29.38
CA GLY A 54 10.92 -11.19 -29.67
C GLY A 54 11.09 -12.37 -28.70
N ILE A 55 11.74 -12.16 -27.56
CA ILE A 55 11.90 -13.17 -26.50
C ILE A 55 10.79 -12.93 -25.46
N ASP A 56 10.07 -14.00 -25.06
CA ASP A 56 9.06 -13.89 -24.00
C ASP A 56 9.73 -13.49 -22.67
N PRO A 57 9.44 -12.29 -22.12
CA PRO A 57 10.02 -11.80 -20.88
C PRO A 57 9.71 -12.67 -19.65
N TYR A 58 8.65 -13.48 -19.73
CA TYR A 58 8.18 -14.33 -18.63
C TYR A 58 8.83 -15.72 -18.60
N THR A 59 9.70 -16.05 -19.55
CA THR A 59 10.48 -17.28 -19.51
C THR A 59 11.66 -17.23 -18.53
N GLY A 60 12.06 -16.02 -18.12
CA GLY A 60 13.10 -15.79 -17.11
C GLY A 60 12.53 -15.50 -15.71
N ASP A 61 13.44 -15.43 -14.72
CA ASP A 61 13.09 -15.23 -13.30
C ASP A 61 13.18 -13.76 -12.84
N LEU A 62 13.29 -12.81 -13.77
CA LEU A 62 13.56 -11.42 -13.40
C LEU A 62 12.38 -10.48 -13.63
N PHE A 63 11.52 -10.77 -14.61
CA PHE A 63 10.44 -9.89 -15.00
C PHE A 63 9.08 -10.35 -14.42
N HIS A 64 8.45 -9.48 -13.62
CA HIS A 64 7.21 -9.80 -12.88
C HIS A 64 6.10 -8.76 -13.03
N GLU A 65 6.27 -7.80 -13.95
CA GLU A 65 5.21 -6.83 -14.26
C GLU A 65 4.12 -7.47 -15.13
N THR A 66 2.93 -6.86 -15.11
CA THR A 66 1.81 -7.32 -15.93
C THR A 66 2.05 -7.07 -17.42
N PRO A 67 1.46 -7.87 -18.35
CA PRO A 67 1.58 -7.63 -19.79
C PRO A 67 1.11 -6.24 -20.22
N ILE A 68 0.07 -5.72 -19.60
CA ILE A 68 -0.42 -4.34 -19.86
C ILE A 68 0.63 -3.33 -19.41
N GLY A 69 1.24 -3.53 -18.24
CA GLY A 69 2.35 -2.71 -17.75
C GLY A 69 3.55 -2.76 -18.69
N LEU A 70 3.94 -3.96 -19.14
CA LEU A 70 5.01 -4.15 -20.11
C LEU A 70 4.77 -3.34 -21.39
N TYR A 71 3.58 -3.43 -21.95
CA TYR A 71 3.22 -2.71 -23.17
C TYR A 71 3.27 -1.19 -22.98
N VAL A 72 2.74 -0.68 -21.88
CA VAL A 72 2.77 0.75 -21.54
C VAL A 72 4.21 1.22 -21.32
N PHE A 73 5.03 0.48 -20.58
CA PHE A 73 6.42 0.84 -20.31
C PHE A 73 7.29 0.73 -21.56
N ASN A 74 7.02 -0.25 -22.45
CA ASN A 74 7.66 -0.33 -23.74
C ASN A 74 7.39 0.92 -24.59
N PHE A 75 6.12 1.34 -24.69
CA PHE A 75 5.75 2.57 -25.38
C PHE A 75 6.46 3.79 -24.79
N ILE A 76 6.49 3.91 -23.46
CA ILE A 76 7.15 5.02 -22.78
C ILE A 76 8.65 5.04 -23.07
N GLN A 77 9.34 3.90 -23.00
CA GLN A 77 10.79 3.83 -23.23
C GLN A 77 11.17 4.03 -24.70
N GLN A 78 10.32 3.61 -25.63
CA GLN A 78 10.61 3.70 -27.06
C GLN A 78 10.38 5.12 -27.63
N TYR A 79 9.33 5.81 -27.15
CA TYR A 79 8.90 7.06 -27.77
C TYR A 79 9.19 8.31 -26.92
N LEU A 80 9.47 8.18 -25.63
CA LEU A 80 9.67 9.31 -24.75
C LEU A 80 11.15 9.44 -24.32
N PRO A 81 11.71 10.65 -24.38
CA PRO A 81 13.05 10.91 -23.87
C PRO A 81 13.12 10.74 -22.35
N GLN A 82 14.29 10.44 -21.82
CA GLN A 82 14.51 10.11 -20.40
C GLN A 82 14.01 11.19 -19.42
N TRP A 83 14.14 12.47 -19.77
CA TRP A 83 13.64 13.55 -18.91
C TRP A 83 12.11 13.56 -18.78
N VAL A 84 11.38 13.12 -19.84
CA VAL A 84 9.91 12.97 -19.77
C VAL A 84 9.53 11.83 -18.85
N LEU A 85 10.30 10.73 -18.85
CA LEU A 85 10.11 9.64 -17.89
C LEU A 85 10.25 10.17 -16.45
N PHE A 86 11.26 10.98 -16.15
CA PHE A 86 11.40 11.60 -14.82
C PHE A 86 10.20 12.47 -14.47
N CYS A 87 9.76 13.32 -15.40
CA CYS A 87 8.55 14.12 -15.20
C CYS A 87 7.31 13.25 -14.95
N LEU A 88 7.19 12.10 -15.63
CA LEU A 88 6.09 11.17 -15.44
C LEU A 88 6.07 10.58 -14.03
N PHE A 89 7.22 10.14 -13.51
CA PHE A 89 7.32 9.66 -12.13
C PHE A 89 6.93 10.73 -11.11
N VAL A 90 7.50 11.95 -11.26
CA VAL A 90 7.18 13.08 -10.37
C VAL A 90 5.70 13.44 -10.46
N PHE A 91 5.14 13.52 -11.66
CA PHE A 91 3.74 13.85 -11.87
C PHE A 91 2.81 12.80 -11.25
N THR A 92 3.13 11.51 -11.42
CA THR A 92 2.35 10.41 -10.86
C THR A 92 2.32 10.46 -9.33
N ASP A 93 3.46 10.74 -8.70
CA ASP A 93 3.56 10.85 -7.24
C ASP A 93 2.81 12.09 -6.71
N LEU A 94 2.95 13.23 -7.37
CA LEU A 94 2.20 14.43 -7.03
C LEU A 94 0.69 14.26 -7.24
N LEU A 95 0.28 13.54 -8.27
CA LEU A 95 -1.13 13.21 -8.52
C LEU A 95 -1.67 12.29 -7.43
N THR A 96 -0.87 11.31 -6.99
CA THR A 96 -1.19 10.45 -5.84
C THR A 96 -1.46 11.29 -4.59
N ALA A 97 -0.57 12.22 -4.26
CA ALA A 97 -0.74 13.12 -3.11
C ALA A 97 -2.01 13.99 -3.23
N LEU A 98 -2.32 14.50 -4.43
CA LEU A 98 -3.58 15.25 -4.68
C LEU A 98 -4.82 14.39 -4.45
N LEU A 99 -4.82 13.16 -4.94
CA LEU A 99 -5.95 12.24 -4.78
C LEU A 99 -6.13 11.84 -3.32
N LEU A 100 -5.04 11.63 -2.58
CA LEU A 100 -5.11 11.37 -1.14
C LEU A 100 -5.65 12.58 -0.37
N ALA A 101 -5.20 13.79 -0.70
CA ALA A 101 -5.76 15.02 -0.11
C ALA A 101 -7.27 15.18 -0.43
N PHE A 102 -7.68 14.80 -1.64
CA PHE A 102 -9.09 14.80 -2.02
C PHE A 102 -9.89 13.74 -1.23
N THR A 103 -9.36 12.53 -1.06
CA THR A 103 -9.93 11.48 -0.23
C THR A 103 -10.08 11.95 1.21
N ALA A 104 -9.04 12.59 1.77
CA ALA A 104 -9.06 13.15 3.11
C ALA A 104 -10.16 14.19 3.28
N LYS A 105 -10.32 15.10 2.31
CA LYS A 105 -11.39 16.10 2.32
C LYS A 105 -12.79 15.46 2.29
N GLN A 106 -12.98 14.44 1.46
CA GLN A 106 -14.27 13.74 1.39
C GLN A 106 -14.59 13.01 2.70
N TYR A 107 -13.61 12.29 3.25
CA TYR A 107 -13.77 11.59 4.52
C TYR A 107 -14.01 12.56 5.68
N ALA A 108 -13.30 13.69 5.75
CA ALA A 108 -13.56 14.74 6.74
C ALA A 108 -14.99 15.28 6.65
N THR A 109 -15.51 15.49 5.43
CA THR A 109 -16.89 15.91 5.21
C THR A 109 -17.90 14.85 5.69
N GLU A 110 -17.62 13.57 5.45
CA GLU A 110 -18.42 12.44 5.95
C GLU A 110 -18.41 12.41 7.48
N LEU A 111 -17.24 12.58 8.11
CA LEU A 111 -17.13 12.63 9.58
C LEU A 111 -17.90 13.81 10.18
N VAL A 112 -17.83 14.99 9.54
CA VAL A 112 -18.57 16.17 9.99
C VAL A 112 -20.08 15.96 9.84
N SER A 113 -20.56 15.32 8.77
CA SER A 113 -21.99 15.00 8.61
C SER A 113 -22.47 14.01 9.68
N LYS A 114 -21.70 12.96 9.96
CA LYS A 114 -21.97 12.02 11.07
C LYS A 114 -21.95 12.70 12.44
N ARG A 115 -20.99 13.62 12.68
CA ARG A 115 -20.92 14.38 13.93
C ARG A 115 -22.00 15.45 14.07
N LYS A 116 -22.53 16.00 12.97
CA LYS A 116 -23.69 16.90 13.00
C LYS A 116 -24.95 16.14 13.42
N GLU A 117 -25.06 14.87 13.04
CA GLU A 117 -26.08 13.97 13.58
C GLU A 117 -25.82 13.64 15.07
N GLU A 118 -24.54 13.65 15.53
CA GLU A 118 -24.10 13.28 16.89
C GLU A 118 -23.64 14.48 17.76
N LYS A 119 -23.74 15.74 17.30
CA LYS A 119 -23.31 16.99 18.01
C LYS A 119 -21.90 16.95 18.61
N LEU A 120 -20.84 17.26 17.83
CA LEU A 120 -19.61 17.95 18.31
C LEU A 120 -18.59 18.27 17.17
N CYS A 121 -17.83 19.38 17.33
CA CYS A 121 -17.06 20.13 16.30
C CYS A 121 -15.53 19.92 16.28
N ASN A 122 -14.94 20.23 15.08
CA ASN A 122 -13.61 20.78 14.65
C ASN A 122 -12.35 19.91 14.74
N GLU A 123 -11.48 19.87 13.71
CA GLU A 123 -10.52 20.75 13.05
C GLU A 123 -9.56 20.05 12.05
N ASN A 124 -8.71 20.81 11.31
CA ASN A 124 -7.93 20.58 10.09
C ASN A 124 -6.70 19.64 10.15
N THR A 125 -6.24 19.10 8.99
CA THR A 125 -5.10 18.19 8.82
C THR A 125 -4.13 18.58 7.71
N GLU A 126 -2.81 18.33 7.89
CA GLU A 126 -1.68 18.53 6.97
C GLU A 126 -1.02 17.19 6.56
N ASN A 127 -0.29 17.17 5.41
CA ASN A 127 0.21 15.98 4.68
C ASN A 127 1.72 15.75 4.77
N HIS A 128 2.19 14.51 4.52
CA HIS A 128 3.60 14.08 4.44
C HIS A 128 3.94 13.29 3.16
N ASP A 129 5.24 13.16 2.82
CA ASP A 129 5.83 12.81 1.52
C ASP A 129 6.32 11.36 1.38
N ASP A 130 6.35 10.84 0.11
CA ASP A 130 6.77 9.48 -0.27
C ASP A 130 8.13 9.42 -0.97
N SER A 131 8.97 8.43 -0.61
CA SER A 131 10.32 8.20 -1.16
C SER A 131 10.36 7.41 -2.48
N ASN A 132 9.23 6.88 -2.96
CA ASN A 132 9.16 5.98 -4.11
C ASN A 132 9.49 6.63 -5.44
N CYS A 133 9.15 7.90 -5.60
CA CYS A 133 9.39 8.64 -6.83
C CYS A 133 10.88 8.71 -7.18
N VAL A 134 11.71 9.03 -6.21
CA VAL A 134 13.17 9.21 -6.41
C VAL A 134 13.87 7.89 -6.70
N GLY A 135 13.39 6.78 -6.12
CA GLY A 135 13.94 5.44 -6.30
C GLY A 135 13.63 4.78 -7.66
N HIS A 136 12.85 5.42 -8.55
CA HIS A 136 12.38 4.84 -9.82
C HIS A 136 11.79 3.43 -9.63
N THR A 137 10.75 3.31 -8.83
CA THR A 137 10.04 2.05 -8.63
C THR A 137 8.65 2.10 -9.24
N THR A 138 8.13 0.98 -9.76
CA THR A 138 6.75 0.89 -10.29
C THR A 138 5.69 1.07 -9.21
N THR A 139 6.08 1.02 -7.93
CA THR A 139 5.20 1.30 -6.78
C THR A 139 4.50 2.66 -6.87
N VAL A 140 5.12 3.66 -7.52
CA VAL A 140 4.49 4.98 -7.74
C VAL A 140 3.18 4.85 -8.54
N PHE A 141 3.16 4.00 -9.58
CA PHE A 141 1.97 3.75 -10.40
C PHE A 141 0.93 2.92 -9.62
N THR A 142 1.39 1.95 -8.82
CA THR A 142 0.51 1.17 -7.94
C THR A 142 -0.14 2.05 -6.88
N ASN A 143 0.60 2.98 -6.26
CA ASN A 143 0.08 3.95 -5.30
C ASN A 143 -0.93 4.91 -5.94
N LEU A 144 -0.71 5.31 -7.20
CA LEU A 144 -1.70 6.07 -7.95
C LEU A 144 -3.01 5.28 -8.10
N LEU A 145 -2.95 4.00 -8.49
CA LEU A 145 -4.12 3.16 -8.61
C LEU A 145 -4.84 2.96 -7.26
N TYR A 146 -4.10 2.79 -6.16
CA TYR A 146 -4.68 2.77 -4.81
C TYR A 146 -5.40 4.08 -4.47
N SER A 147 -4.80 5.23 -4.77
CA SER A 147 -5.41 6.53 -4.49
C SER A 147 -6.68 6.76 -5.34
N ILE A 148 -6.68 6.33 -6.60
CA ILE A 148 -7.88 6.32 -7.46
C ILE A 148 -8.96 5.42 -6.86
N ALA A 149 -8.60 4.21 -6.41
CA ALA A 149 -9.53 3.29 -5.78
C ALA A 149 -10.17 3.89 -4.52
N LEU A 150 -9.39 4.55 -3.65
CA LEU A 150 -9.89 5.21 -2.44
C LEU A 150 -10.84 6.37 -2.77
N VAL A 151 -10.51 7.21 -3.76
CA VAL A 151 -11.42 8.28 -4.24
C VAL A 151 -12.70 7.70 -4.81
N ALA A 152 -12.61 6.68 -5.65
CA ALA A 152 -13.76 6.03 -6.25
C ALA A 152 -14.65 5.36 -5.20
N MET A 153 -14.05 4.74 -4.19
CA MET A 153 -14.72 4.11 -3.05
C MET A 153 -15.51 5.16 -2.25
N THR A 154 -14.89 6.27 -1.86
CA THR A 154 -15.57 7.34 -1.10
C THR A 154 -16.72 7.99 -1.88
N LYS A 155 -16.60 8.08 -3.21
CA LYS A 155 -17.68 8.53 -4.10
C LYS A 155 -18.72 7.45 -4.40
N SER A 156 -18.55 6.22 -3.92
CA SER A 156 -19.40 5.06 -4.25
C SER A 156 -19.57 4.84 -5.77
N SER A 157 -18.53 5.17 -6.55
CA SER A 157 -18.56 5.02 -8.00
C SER A 157 -18.27 3.59 -8.40
N ILE A 158 -19.28 2.87 -8.89
CA ILE A 158 -19.18 1.45 -9.28
C ILE A 158 -18.12 1.25 -10.36
N LEU A 159 -18.15 2.06 -11.43
CA LEU A 159 -17.27 1.89 -12.58
C LEU A 159 -15.79 2.11 -12.22
N TRP A 160 -15.47 3.26 -11.59
CA TRP A 160 -14.09 3.60 -11.25
C TRP A 160 -13.51 2.71 -10.16
N SER A 161 -14.33 2.29 -9.17
CA SER A 161 -13.90 1.32 -8.15
C SER A 161 -13.62 -0.05 -8.75
N SER A 162 -14.51 -0.55 -9.63
CA SER A 162 -14.30 -1.84 -10.30
C SER A 162 -13.04 -1.83 -11.16
N LEU A 163 -12.83 -0.77 -11.95
CA LEU A 163 -11.67 -0.65 -12.84
C LEU A 163 -10.36 -0.58 -12.04
N SER A 164 -10.28 0.31 -11.06
CA SER A 164 -9.05 0.50 -10.29
C SER A 164 -8.68 -0.74 -9.45
N ILE A 165 -9.66 -1.40 -8.82
CA ILE A 165 -9.40 -2.62 -8.05
C ILE A 165 -9.06 -3.80 -9.00
N SER A 166 -9.65 -3.88 -10.19
CA SER A 166 -9.29 -4.91 -11.18
C SER A 166 -7.86 -4.74 -11.71
N LEU A 167 -7.42 -3.49 -11.97
CA LEU A 167 -6.04 -3.21 -12.36
C LEU A 167 -5.05 -3.56 -11.24
N LEU A 168 -5.39 -3.23 -10.00
CA LEU A 168 -4.59 -3.60 -8.83
C LEU A 168 -4.55 -5.13 -8.62
N ALA A 169 -5.69 -5.82 -8.81
CA ALA A 169 -5.78 -7.27 -8.69
C ALA A 169 -4.99 -8.01 -9.77
N LEU A 170 -4.82 -7.41 -10.96
CA LEU A 170 -3.95 -7.94 -12.00
C LEU A 170 -2.46 -7.87 -11.60
N GLN A 171 -2.06 -6.81 -10.86
CA GLN A 171 -0.68 -6.63 -10.36
C GLN A 171 -0.38 -7.49 -9.14
N GLY A 172 -1.39 -7.76 -8.30
CA GLY A 172 -1.20 -8.53 -7.07
C GLY A 172 -2.50 -8.94 -6.40
N LEU A 173 -2.42 -9.93 -5.52
CA LEU A 173 -3.60 -10.52 -4.88
C LEU A 173 -4.13 -9.71 -3.70
N TYR A 174 -3.26 -9.03 -2.95
CA TYR A 174 -3.62 -8.36 -1.69
C TYR A 174 -4.63 -7.21 -1.85
N PRO A 175 -4.59 -6.41 -2.95
CA PRO A 175 -5.56 -5.33 -3.17
C PRO A 175 -7.01 -5.78 -3.31
N ILE A 176 -7.27 -7.07 -3.55
CA ILE A 176 -8.63 -7.64 -3.64
C ILE A 176 -9.40 -7.40 -2.33
N SER A 177 -8.72 -7.30 -1.19
CA SER A 177 -9.33 -6.96 0.09
C SER A 177 -10.10 -5.64 0.08
N LEU A 178 -9.74 -4.68 -0.80
CA LEU A 178 -10.45 -3.40 -0.95
C LEU A 178 -11.86 -3.52 -1.52
N ILE A 179 -12.24 -4.68 -2.07
CA ILE A 179 -13.62 -4.97 -2.47
C ILE A 179 -14.58 -4.80 -1.28
N VAL A 180 -14.16 -5.25 -0.09
CA VAL A 180 -15.01 -5.25 1.11
C VAL A 180 -15.39 -3.84 1.56
N PRO A 181 -14.45 -2.92 1.83
CA PRO A 181 -14.81 -1.54 2.17
C PRO A 181 -15.56 -0.82 1.04
N THR A 182 -15.27 -1.14 -0.22
CA THR A 182 -15.99 -0.58 -1.37
C THR A 182 -17.46 -1.02 -1.38
N ILE A 183 -17.73 -2.29 -1.13
CA ILE A 183 -19.11 -2.80 -1.00
C ILE A 183 -19.86 -2.08 0.13
N ILE A 184 -19.19 -1.85 1.27
CA ILE A 184 -19.81 -1.16 2.40
C ILE A 184 -20.17 0.29 2.02
N TYR A 185 -19.29 1.01 1.29
CA TYR A 185 -19.60 2.35 0.79
C TYR A 185 -20.78 2.36 -0.20
N ILE A 186 -20.77 1.45 -1.18
CA ILE A 186 -21.84 1.32 -2.16
C ILE A 186 -23.19 0.99 -1.47
N ALA A 187 -23.13 0.11 -0.46
CA ALA A 187 -24.31 -0.27 0.32
C ALA A 187 -24.93 0.91 1.07
N ARG A 188 -24.11 1.83 1.57
CA ARG A 188 -24.58 3.03 2.30
C ARG A 188 -25.14 4.11 1.40
N SER A 189 -24.59 4.25 0.20
CA SER A 189 -24.96 5.34 -0.72
C SER A 189 -26.42 5.29 -1.17
N ASN A 190 -27.07 4.11 -1.22
CA ASN A 190 -28.43 3.95 -1.76
C ASN A 190 -29.17 2.80 -1.06
N SER A 191 -29.87 3.10 0.03
CA SER A 191 -30.56 2.10 0.85
C SER A 191 -31.64 1.32 0.08
N THR A 192 -32.35 1.95 -0.86
CA THR A 192 -33.44 1.31 -1.64
C THR A 192 -32.94 0.37 -2.73
N LYS A 193 -31.73 0.58 -3.27
CA LYS A 193 -31.16 -0.22 -4.37
C LYS A 193 -29.87 -0.96 -3.96
N GLN A 194 -29.62 -1.10 -2.68
CA GLN A 194 -28.39 -1.61 -2.10
C GLN A 194 -27.96 -2.94 -2.72
N LYS A 195 -28.80 -3.99 -2.65
CA LYS A 195 -28.47 -5.32 -3.18
C LYS A 195 -28.13 -5.29 -4.68
N ARG A 196 -28.92 -4.55 -5.46
CA ARG A 196 -28.68 -4.40 -6.90
C ARG A 196 -27.33 -3.75 -7.21
N ASN A 197 -26.98 -2.67 -6.52
CA ASN A 197 -25.72 -1.96 -6.75
C ASN A 197 -24.51 -2.80 -6.35
N ILE A 198 -24.61 -3.61 -5.28
CA ILE A 198 -23.56 -4.57 -4.90
C ILE A 198 -23.37 -5.62 -5.99
N VAL A 199 -24.46 -6.21 -6.50
CA VAL A 199 -24.40 -7.20 -7.56
C VAL A 199 -23.78 -6.60 -8.84
N ILE A 200 -24.21 -5.39 -9.23
CA ILE A 200 -23.63 -4.68 -10.38
C ILE A 200 -22.14 -4.44 -10.18
N PHE A 201 -21.70 -4.03 -9.00
CA PHE A 201 -20.28 -3.83 -8.70
C PHE A 201 -19.47 -5.12 -8.83
N ILE A 202 -19.96 -6.22 -8.26
CA ILE A 202 -19.27 -7.52 -8.31
C ILE A 202 -19.20 -8.02 -9.78
N MET A 203 -20.30 -7.91 -10.52
CA MET A 203 -20.32 -8.30 -11.95
C MET A 203 -19.39 -7.42 -12.79
N ALA A 204 -19.37 -6.11 -12.54
CA ALA A 204 -18.46 -5.19 -13.22
C ALA A 204 -16.99 -5.50 -12.89
N PHE A 205 -16.68 -5.79 -11.62
CA PHE A 205 -15.32 -6.18 -11.20
C PHE A 205 -14.88 -7.47 -11.92
N ILE A 206 -15.69 -8.51 -11.87
CA ILE A 206 -15.38 -9.80 -12.52
C ILE A 206 -15.22 -9.62 -14.05
N SER A 207 -16.14 -8.90 -14.69
CA SER A 207 -16.08 -8.62 -16.13
C SER A 207 -14.82 -7.84 -16.52
N MET A 208 -14.47 -6.79 -15.76
CA MET A 208 -13.25 -5.99 -16.00
C MET A 208 -11.99 -6.81 -15.78
N LEU A 209 -11.93 -7.57 -14.70
CA LEU A 209 -10.78 -8.42 -14.41
C LEU A 209 -10.58 -9.48 -15.50
N THR A 210 -11.67 -10.14 -15.93
CA THR A 210 -11.62 -11.10 -17.04
C THR A 210 -11.15 -10.44 -18.34
N ALA A 211 -11.67 -9.26 -18.66
CA ALA A 211 -11.25 -8.50 -19.84
C ALA A 211 -9.75 -8.16 -19.78
N LEU A 212 -9.23 -7.73 -18.61
CA LEU A 212 -7.81 -7.45 -18.42
C LEU A 212 -6.94 -8.70 -18.60
N PHE A 213 -7.36 -9.86 -18.12
CA PHE A 213 -6.67 -11.14 -18.37
C PHE A 213 -6.70 -11.53 -19.86
N CYS A 214 -7.83 -11.36 -20.54
CA CYS A 214 -7.93 -11.61 -21.97
C CYS A 214 -7.04 -10.67 -22.80
N ILE A 215 -7.00 -9.38 -22.46
CA ILE A 215 -6.10 -8.40 -23.10
C ILE A 215 -4.64 -8.80 -22.85
N SER A 216 -4.29 -9.19 -21.63
CA SER A 216 -2.94 -9.65 -21.27
C SER A 216 -2.54 -10.88 -22.09
N TYR A 217 -3.45 -11.84 -22.24
CA TYR A 217 -3.23 -13.01 -23.08
C TYR A 217 -3.06 -12.62 -24.56
N TYR A 218 -3.88 -11.71 -25.07
CA TYR A 218 -3.78 -11.24 -26.45
C TYR A 218 -2.41 -10.56 -26.74
N ILE A 219 -1.89 -9.80 -25.79
CA ILE A 219 -0.58 -9.12 -25.91
C ILE A 219 0.56 -10.15 -25.95
N MET A 220 0.52 -11.18 -25.11
CA MET A 220 1.63 -12.13 -24.93
C MET A 220 1.49 -13.42 -25.74
N GLY A 221 0.27 -13.79 -26.15
CA GLY A 221 -0.01 -15.06 -26.82
C GLY A 221 0.11 -16.30 -25.91
N SER A 222 0.41 -16.12 -24.61
CA SER A 222 0.57 -17.21 -23.64
C SER A 222 0.04 -16.82 -22.25
N TRP A 223 -0.22 -17.83 -21.39
CA TRP A 223 -0.60 -17.63 -19.99
C TRP A 223 0.60 -17.64 -19.03
N SER A 224 1.83 -17.64 -19.55
CA SER A 224 3.08 -17.68 -18.76
C SER A 224 3.16 -16.53 -17.75
N PHE A 225 2.60 -15.36 -18.08
CA PHE A 225 2.60 -14.20 -17.19
C PHE A 225 1.89 -14.45 -15.85
N ILE A 226 0.89 -15.34 -15.77
CA ILE A 226 0.19 -15.62 -14.50
C ILE A 226 1.13 -16.26 -13.47
N SER A 227 1.95 -17.23 -13.92
CA SER A 227 2.94 -17.85 -13.03
C SER A 227 4.05 -16.88 -12.63
N SER A 228 4.49 -16.03 -13.55
CA SER A 228 5.56 -15.06 -13.30
C SER A 228 5.11 -13.80 -12.55
N THR A 229 3.81 -13.49 -12.49
CA THR A 229 3.25 -12.38 -11.69
C THR A 229 2.60 -12.89 -10.41
N LEU A 230 1.37 -13.41 -10.49
CA LEU A 230 0.61 -13.86 -9.33
C LEU A 230 1.21 -15.12 -8.68
N GLY A 231 1.69 -16.07 -9.49
CA GLY A 231 2.39 -17.27 -9.03
C GLY A 231 3.66 -16.92 -8.25
N PHE A 232 4.44 -15.98 -8.74
CA PHE A 232 5.65 -15.49 -8.08
C PHE A 232 5.38 -14.92 -6.69
N ILE A 233 4.28 -14.16 -6.53
CA ILE A 233 3.85 -13.62 -5.22
C ILE A 233 3.46 -14.75 -4.26
N LEU A 234 2.77 -15.79 -4.78
CA LEU A 234 2.28 -16.89 -3.96
C LEU A 234 3.37 -17.88 -3.56
N THR A 235 4.32 -18.16 -4.44
CA THR A 235 5.36 -19.19 -4.22
C THR A 235 6.65 -18.66 -3.61
N VAL A 236 6.86 -17.35 -3.67
CA VAL A 236 8.01 -16.63 -3.08
C VAL A 236 9.36 -17.27 -3.46
N PRO A 237 9.69 -17.41 -4.74
CA PRO A 237 10.93 -18.07 -5.15
C PRO A 237 12.18 -17.19 -4.91
N ASP A 238 12.07 -15.88 -5.04
CA ASP A 238 13.18 -14.93 -4.84
C ASP A 238 13.28 -14.55 -3.35
N LEU A 239 14.33 -15.01 -2.69
CA LEU A 239 14.61 -14.77 -1.28
C LEU A 239 15.65 -13.65 -1.06
N ARG A 240 15.73 -12.69 -1.98
CA ARG A 240 16.57 -11.50 -1.79
C ARG A 240 16.08 -10.69 -0.60
N PRO A 241 17.00 -10.11 0.21
CA PRO A 241 16.66 -9.28 1.34
C PRO A 241 15.73 -8.12 0.95
N ASN A 242 14.76 -7.85 1.79
CA ASN A 242 13.83 -6.72 1.69
C ASN A 242 13.36 -6.32 3.10
N VAL A 243 12.45 -5.36 3.23
CA VAL A 243 11.93 -4.90 4.52
C VAL A 243 10.92 -5.85 5.18
N GLY A 244 10.55 -6.94 4.48
CA GLY A 244 9.58 -7.91 4.96
C GLY A 244 10.20 -9.06 5.75
N LEU A 245 9.33 -10.01 6.09
CA LEU A 245 9.69 -11.16 6.94
C LEU A 245 10.03 -12.42 6.13
N TYR A 246 9.49 -12.54 4.90
CA TYR A 246 9.56 -13.76 4.11
C TYR A 246 10.98 -14.18 3.75
N TRP A 247 11.81 -13.26 3.26
CA TRP A 247 13.11 -13.54 2.69
C TRP A 247 14.01 -14.34 3.64
N TYR A 248 14.12 -13.93 4.89
CA TYR A 248 14.99 -14.61 5.86
C TYR A 248 14.31 -15.86 6.43
N PHE A 249 13.02 -15.77 6.77
CA PHE A 249 12.28 -16.90 7.31
C PHE A 249 12.31 -18.11 6.36
N PHE A 250 12.08 -17.89 5.05
CA PHE A 250 12.08 -18.96 4.06
C PHE A 250 13.49 -19.40 3.61
N THR A 251 14.53 -18.65 3.96
CA THR A 251 15.92 -19.11 3.82
C THR A 251 16.29 -20.13 4.89
N GLU A 252 15.73 -19.99 6.10
CA GLU A 252 16.04 -20.85 7.26
C GLU A 252 15.09 -22.07 7.38
N VAL A 253 13.90 -22.01 6.77
CA VAL A 253 12.91 -23.09 6.85
C VAL A 253 13.31 -24.28 5.99
N PHE A 254 13.21 -25.51 6.54
CA PHE A 254 13.40 -26.74 5.78
C PHE A 254 12.43 -26.85 4.60
N GLU A 255 12.90 -27.29 3.45
CA GLU A 255 12.15 -27.38 2.20
C GLU A 255 10.83 -28.17 2.35
N ASN A 256 10.83 -29.24 3.14
CA ASN A 256 9.65 -30.07 3.40
C ASN A 256 8.49 -29.30 4.04
N PHE A 257 8.76 -28.24 4.80
CA PHE A 257 7.75 -27.42 5.49
C PHE A 257 7.47 -26.12 4.77
N ARG A 258 8.21 -25.78 3.71
CA ARG A 258 8.13 -24.52 3.01
C ARG A 258 6.70 -24.20 2.55
N TRP A 259 6.04 -25.14 1.89
CA TRP A 259 4.66 -24.97 1.41
C TRP A 259 3.64 -24.70 2.51
N LEU A 260 3.79 -25.42 3.65
CA LEU A 260 2.92 -25.23 4.80
C LEU A 260 3.01 -23.79 5.34
N PHE A 261 4.23 -23.29 5.49
CA PHE A 261 4.46 -21.96 6.03
C PHE A 261 4.09 -20.87 5.00
N ILE A 262 4.40 -21.03 3.72
CA ILE A 262 3.95 -20.10 2.68
C ILE A 262 2.43 -20.00 2.69
N ALA A 263 1.71 -21.13 2.68
CA ALA A 263 0.26 -21.14 2.73
C ALA A 263 -0.28 -20.46 4.00
N SER A 264 0.32 -20.73 5.16
CA SER A 264 -0.05 -20.11 6.42
C SER A 264 0.12 -18.58 6.39
N PHE A 265 1.25 -18.09 5.90
CA PHE A 265 1.52 -16.66 5.77
C PHE A 265 0.58 -15.99 4.78
N GLN A 266 0.33 -16.60 3.61
CA GLN A 266 -0.57 -16.06 2.58
C GLN A 266 -2.03 -16.03 3.06
N ILE A 267 -2.50 -17.07 3.74
CA ILE A 267 -3.84 -17.12 4.32
C ILE A 267 -3.99 -16.07 5.42
N ASN A 268 -2.96 -15.88 6.24
CA ASN A 268 -2.96 -14.86 7.29
C ASN A 268 -3.18 -13.46 6.70
N VAL A 269 -2.42 -13.10 5.65
CA VAL A 269 -2.52 -11.78 5.01
C VAL A 269 -3.81 -11.61 4.21
N GLY A 270 -4.14 -12.61 3.42
CA GLY A 270 -5.16 -12.51 2.38
C GLY A 270 -6.58 -12.87 2.83
N LEU A 271 -6.75 -13.60 3.94
CA LEU A 271 -8.07 -14.13 4.29
C LEU A 271 -8.44 -13.95 5.76
N LEU A 272 -7.54 -14.24 6.68
CA LEU A 272 -7.86 -14.42 8.11
C LEU A 272 -8.40 -13.15 8.77
N TYR A 273 -7.84 -11.98 8.41
CA TYR A 273 -8.26 -10.69 8.98
C TYR A 273 -9.40 -10.01 8.22
N ILE A 274 -9.77 -10.47 7.01
CA ILE A 274 -10.77 -9.79 6.18
C ILE A 274 -12.12 -9.77 6.89
N VAL A 275 -12.61 -10.91 7.31
CA VAL A 275 -13.97 -11.04 7.90
C VAL A 275 -14.07 -10.38 9.28
N PRO A 276 -13.17 -10.66 10.24
CA PRO A 276 -13.25 -10.05 11.57
C PRO A 276 -13.18 -8.51 11.52
N LEU A 277 -12.25 -7.97 10.74
CA LEU A 277 -12.13 -6.52 10.61
C LEU A 277 -13.32 -5.89 9.89
N ALA A 278 -13.85 -6.54 8.83
CA ALA A 278 -15.05 -6.07 8.15
C ALA A 278 -16.26 -5.98 9.07
N LEU A 279 -16.45 -6.97 9.93
CA LEU A 279 -17.54 -6.99 10.92
C LEU A 279 -17.33 -5.90 11.98
N ARG A 280 -16.11 -5.74 12.47
CA ARG A 280 -15.80 -4.77 13.52
C ARG A 280 -15.81 -3.32 13.02
N LEU A 281 -15.24 -3.06 11.85
CA LEU A 281 -15.07 -1.72 11.27
C LEU A 281 -16.15 -1.37 10.24
N ARG A 282 -17.26 -2.10 10.23
CA ARG A 282 -18.37 -1.83 9.29
C ARG A 282 -18.88 -0.38 9.34
N HIS A 283 -18.70 0.32 10.48
CA HIS A 283 -19.12 1.71 10.67
C HIS A 283 -18.12 2.74 10.13
N ASP A 284 -16.85 2.34 9.91
CA ASP A 284 -15.80 3.15 9.26
C ASP A 284 -15.06 2.35 8.18
N PRO A 285 -15.62 2.27 6.95
CA PRO A 285 -14.98 1.51 5.88
C PRO A 285 -13.67 2.15 5.37
N MET A 286 -13.40 3.43 5.66
CA MET A 286 -12.11 4.03 5.36
C MET A 286 -11.02 3.49 6.31
N LEU A 287 -11.32 3.38 7.61
CA LEU A 287 -10.42 2.74 8.58
C LEU A 287 -10.21 1.25 8.26
N LEU A 288 -11.25 0.57 7.74
CA LEU A 288 -11.12 -0.80 7.26
C LEU A 288 -10.15 -0.89 6.06
N ALA A 289 -10.26 0.01 5.08
CA ALA A 289 -9.36 0.07 3.94
C ALA A 289 -7.90 0.32 4.37
N PHE A 290 -7.70 1.30 5.27
CA PHE A 290 -6.39 1.55 5.88
C PHE A 290 -5.82 0.30 6.57
N SER A 291 -6.64 -0.40 7.35
CA SER A 291 -6.20 -1.61 8.06
C SER A 291 -5.76 -2.71 7.10
N TYR A 292 -6.47 -2.91 5.99
CA TYR A 292 -6.09 -3.89 4.97
C TYR A 292 -4.80 -3.50 4.24
N LEU A 293 -4.63 -2.22 3.91
CA LEU A 293 -3.40 -1.72 3.30
C LEU A 293 -2.20 -1.88 4.24
N ALA A 294 -2.38 -1.59 5.53
CA ALA A 294 -1.33 -1.77 6.54
C ALA A 294 -0.96 -3.26 6.71
N ILE A 295 -1.94 -4.16 6.86
CA ILE A 295 -1.70 -5.60 6.96
C ILE A 295 -0.97 -6.12 5.71
N ALA A 296 -1.41 -5.70 4.52
CA ALA A 296 -0.74 -6.08 3.28
C ALA A 296 0.71 -5.56 3.25
N ALA A 297 0.98 -4.31 3.64
CA ALA A 297 2.33 -3.75 3.66
C ALA A 297 3.26 -4.47 4.65
N ILE A 298 2.73 -4.96 5.79
CA ILE A 298 3.52 -5.68 6.81
C ILE A 298 3.84 -7.11 6.36
N PHE A 299 2.83 -7.82 5.83
CA PHE A 299 2.88 -9.28 5.68
C PHE A 299 2.90 -9.77 4.23
N LYS A 300 2.92 -8.91 3.20
CA LYS A 300 3.06 -9.38 1.82
C LYS A 300 4.45 -9.93 1.53
N SER A 301 4.57 -10.74 0.47
CA SER A 301 5.81 -11.46 0.13
C SER A 301 7.00 -10.54 -0.14
N TYR A 302 6.78 -9.43 -0.84
CA TYR A 302 7.82 -8.48 -1.26
C TYR A 302 7.41 -7.03 -0.91
N PRO A 303 7.39 -6.66 0.37
CA PRO A 303 7.09 -5.29 0.76
C PRO A 303 8.25 -4.35 0.46
N CYS A 304 7.91 -3.10 0.17
CA CYS A 304 8.87 -2.01 0.06
C CYS A 304 8.48 -0.85 0.99
N ILE A 305 9.40 0.07 1.20
CA ILE A 305 9.13 1.25 2.05
C ILE A 305 7.99 2.11 1.50
N GLY A 306 7.75 2.07 0.20
CA GLY A 306 6.67 2.78 -0.44
C GLY A 306 5.27 2.29 -0.09
N ASP A 307 5.11 1.02 0.17
CA ASP A 307 3.83 0.47 0.67
C ASP A 307 3.53 1.01 2.07
N VAL A 308 4.59 1.11 2.89
CA VAL A 308 4.51 1.65 4.24
C VAL A 308 4.19 3.14 4.20
N GLY A 309 4.92 3.92 3.37
CA GLY A 309 4.66 5.34 3.15
C GLY A 309 3.23 5.61 2.71
N PHE A 310 2.68 4.78 1.82
CA PHE A 310 1.31 4.95 1.33
C PHE A 310 0.27 4.85 2.44
N TYR A 311 0.25 3.79 3.26
CA TYR A 311 -0.74 3.71 4.32
C TYR A 311 -0.45 4.72 5.46
N MET A 312 0.81 5.04 5.73
CA MET A 312 1.16 6.06 6.72
C MET A 312 0.68 7.46 6.32
N SER A 313 0.64 7.78 5.01
CA SER A 313 0.09 9.04 4.51
C SER A 313 -1.40 9.23 4.79
N LEU A 314 -2.12 8.14 5.09
CA LEU A 314 -3.53 8.17 5.51
C LEU A 314 -3.72 8.40 7.01
N LEU A 315 -2.70 8.23 7.85
CA LEU A 315 -2.81 8.38 9.32
C LEU A 315 -3.41 9.72 9.78
N PRO A 316 -3.09 10.86 9.15
CA PRO A 316 -3.68 12.15 9.54
C PRO A 316 -5.21 12.20 9.50
N LEU A 317 -5.87 11.31 8.73
CA LEU A 317 -7.33 11.20 8.68
C LEU A 317 -7.93 10.91 10.06
N TRP A 318 -7.18 10.19 10.89
CA TRP A 318 -7.59 9.78 12.25
C TRP A 318 -6.89 10.57 13.34
N LYS A 319 -6.47 11.83 13.08
CA LYS A 319 -5.88 12.71 14.11
C LYS A 319 -6.70 12.77 15.40
N HIS A 320 -8.03 12.72 15.30
CA HIS A 320 -8.93 12.69 16.45
C HIS A 320 -8.81 11.43 17.32
N LEU A 321 -8.25 10.33 16.80
CA LEU A 321 -7.98 9.11 17.57
C LEU A 321 -6.67 9.18 18.34
N PHE A 322 -5.73 10.08 17.98
CA PHE A 322 -4.40 10.12 18.59
C PHE A 322 -4.44 10.40 20.11
N GLN A 323 -5.46 11.09 20.59
CA GLN A 323 -5.65 11.28 22.05
C GLN A 323 -5.97 9.98 22.80
N TYR A 324 -6.42 8.93 22.10
CA TYR A 324 -6.74 7.61 22.66
C TYR A 324 -5.62 6.58 22.44
N THR A 325 -4.59 6.92 21.65
CA THR A 325 -3.42 6.05 21.43
C THR A 325 -2.56 6.00 22.68
N ARG A 326 -1.87 4.88 22.89
CA ARG A 326 -0.96 4.67 24.04
C ARG A 326 0.50 4.50 23.61
N GLN A 327 0.73 3.92 22.46
CA GLN A 327 2.05 3.45 22.03
C GLN A 327 2.70 4.35 20.97
N GLY A 328 2.04 5.45 20.57
CA GLY A 328 2.51 6.32 19.48
C GLY A 328 3.95 6.78 19.62
N PHE A 329 4.40 7.13 20.84
CA PHE A 329 5.80 7.51 21.09
C PHE A 329 6.77 6.33 20.89
N ILE A 330 6.42 5.15 21.43
CA ILE A 330 7.24 3.93 21.30
C ILE A 330 7.35 3.54 19.82
N VAL A 331 6.24 3.54 19.09
CA VAL A 331 6.22 3.28 17.64
C VAL A 331 7.11 4.26 16.90
N GLY A 332 7.01 5.56 17.18
CA GLY A 332 7.86 6.58 16.58
C GLY A 332 9.36 6.34 16.82
N CYS A 333 9.73 5.97 18.05
CA CYS A 333 11.12 5.62 18.40
C CYS A 333 11.60 4.37 17.62
N PHE A 334 10.78 3.32 17.51
CA PHE A 334 11.12 2.12 16.76
C PHE A 334 11.26 2.39 15.27
N MET A 335 10.36 3.18 14.68
CA MET A 335 10.45 3.58 13.27
C MET A 335 11.74 4.35 13.00
N LEU A 336 12.06 5.34 13.86
CA LEU A 336 13.31 6.12 13.76
C LEU A 336 14.53 5.21 13.91
N PHE A 337 14.53 4.32 14.90
CA PHE A 337 15.60 3.34 15.09
C PHE A 337 15.82 2.52 13.81
N CYS A 338 14.77 1.93 13.23
CA CYS A 338 14.88 1.12 12.02
C CYS A 338 15.39 1.94 10.82
N THR A 339 14.97 3.21 10.69
CA THR A 339 15.42 4.10 9.61
C THR A 339 16.93 4.34 9.64
N VAL A 340 17.52 4.43 10.83
CA VAL A 340 18.97 4.63 11.01
C VAL A 340 19.73 3.30 10.94
N PHE A 341 19.21 2.26 11.58
CA PHE A 341 19.92 0.98 11.71
C PHE A 341 19.87 0.11 10.44
N ALA A 342 18.79 0.15 9.66
CA ALA A 342 18.69 -0.66 8.43
C ALA A 342 19.83 -0.34 7.45
N PRO A 343 20.09 0.91 7.05
CA PRO A 343 21.22 1.23 6.18
C PRO A 343 22.58 0.92 6.82
N THR A 344 22.70 1.13 8.13
CA THR A 344 23.96 0.91 8.86
C THR A 344 24.31 -0.59 8.88
N VAL A 345 23.36 -1.44 9.28
CA VAL A 345 23.56 -2.89 9.33
C VAL A 345 23.72 -3.47 7.92
N TRP A 346 22.99 -2.95 6.94
CA TRP A 346 23.19 -3.32 5.54
C TRP A 346 24.61 -3.04 5.08
N TYR A 347 25.14 -1.85 5.38
CA TYR A 347 26.53 -1.50 5.07
C TYR A 347 27.53 -2.44 5.74
N GLN A 348 27.33 -2.72 7.04
CA GLN A 348 28.18 -3.64 7.79
C GLN A 348 28.16 -5.07 7.22
N TRP A 349 26.99 -5.54 6.78
CA TRP A 349 26.84 -6.87 6.22
C TRP A 349 27.45 -6.99 4.82
N ILE A 350 27.06 -6.12 3.90
CA ILE A 350 27.41 -6.26 2.48
C ILE A 350 28.78 -5.68 2.14
N TYR A 351 29.13 -4.52 2.70
CA TYR A 351 30.36 -3.81 2.32
C TYR A 351 31.50 -4.03 3.32
N ALA A 352 31.25 -3.85 4.62
CA ALA A 352 32.28 -4.02 5.65
C ALA A 352 32.51 -5.48 6.07
N ARG A 353 31.57 -6.39 5.75
CA ARG A 353 31.60 -7.83 6.10
C ARG A 353 31.80 -8.09 7.61
N SER A 354 31.37 -7.16 8.44
CA SER A 354 31.47 -7.23 9.91
C SER A 354 30.17 -7.67 10.60
N ALA A 355 29.08 -7.81 9.83
CA ALA A 355 27.80 -8.31 10.28
C ALA A 355 27.30 -9.45 9.37
N ASN A 356 26.16 -10.04 9.69
CA ASN A 356 25.51 -11.08 8.90
C ASN A 356 24.02 -10.78 8.65
N ALA A 357 23.35 -11.67 7.92
CA ALA A 357 21.93 -11.56 7.56
C ALA A 357 21.00 -11.43 8.77
N ASN A 358 21.34 -12.11 9.90
CA ASN A 358 20.53 -12.11 11.11
C ASN A 358 20.36 -10.70 11.70
N PHE A 359 21.43 -9.89 11.68
CA PHE A 359 21.36 -8.51 12.18
C PHE A 359 20.40 -7.67 11.32
N TYR A 360 20.47 -7.81 10.00
CA TYR A 360 19.57 -7.11 9.11
C TYR A 360 18.12 -7.59 9.27
N PHE A 361 17.92 -8.91 9.40
CA PHE A 361 16.60 -9.46 9.70
C PHE A 361 16.05 -8.97 11.05
N GLY A 362 16.89 -8.86 12.08
CA GLY A 362 16.50 -8.29 13.36
C GLY A 362 15.92 -6.86 13.22
N VAL A 363 16.51 -6.05 12.35
CA VAL A 363 15.99 -4.68 12.06
C VAL A 363 14.68 -4.73 11.28
N THR A 364 14.55 -5.61 10.26
CA THR A 364 13.29 -5.75 9.51
C THR A 364 12.17 -6.31 10.37
N LEU A 365 12.48 -7.21 11.30
CA LEU A 365 11.54 -7.72 12.30
C LEU A 365 11.08 -6.61 13.25
N ALA A 366 12.01 -5.79 13.78
CA ALA A 366 11.67 -4.63 14.61
C ALA A 366 10.78 -3.63 13.86
N PHE A 367 11.05 -3.42 12.57
CA PHE A 367 10.23 -2.57 11.70
C PHE A 367 8.81 -3.12 11.52
N ALA A 368 8.66 -4.43 11.29
CA ALA A 368 7.35 -5.08 11.22
C ALA A 368 6.58 -4.98 12.55
N ILE A 369 7.26 -5.19 13.69
CA ILE A 369 6.68 -5.06 15.04
C ILE A 369 6.19 -3.63 15.28
N ALA A 370 6.96 -2.61 14.90
CA ALA A 370 6.56 -1.21 15.02
C ALA A 370 5.28 -0.91 14.23
N GLN A 371 5.15 -1.45 13.01
CA GLN A 371 3.95 -1.31 12.18
C GLN A 371 2.75 -2.04 12.79
N ILE A 372 2.94 -3.25 13.35
CA ILE A 372 1.88 -4.00 14.03
C ILE A 372 1.39 -3.22 15.24
N PHE A 373 2.29 -2.65 16.06
CA PHE A 373 1.91 -1.81 17.19
C PHE A 373 1.17 -0.55 16.76
N LEU A 374 1.60 0.09 15.67
CA LEU A 374 0.88 1.24 15.11
C LEU A 374 -0.56 0.87 14.74
N LEU A 375 -0.74 -0.20 13.97
CA LEU A 375 -2.05 -0.65 13.53
C LEU A 375 -2.95 -1.03 14.71
N THR A 376 -2.45 -1.83 15.64
CA THR A 376 -3.21 -2.27 16.81
C THR A 376 -3.57 -1.10 17.73
N ASP A 377 -2.69 -0.12 17.91
CA ASP A 377 -2.95 1.06 18.73
C ASP A 377 -4.04 1.96 18.09
N ILE A 378 -4.03 2.16 16.77
CA ILE A 378 -5.08 2.89 16.06
C ILE A 378 -6.43 2.17 16.14
N LEU A 379 -6.45 0.84 15.94
CA LEU A 379 -7.67 0.04 16.07
C LEU A 379 -8.23 0.12 17.49
N PHE A 380 -7.39 0.02 18.49
CA PHE A 380 -7.78 0.15 19.89
C PHE A 380 -8.27 1.57 20.22
N ALA A 381 -7.58 2.60 19.70
CA ALA A 381 -8.00 3.98 19.84
C ALA A 381 -9.41 4.22 19.23
N SER A 382 -9.72 3.57 18.10
CA SER A 382 -11.06 3.66 17.50
C SER A 382 -12.14 3.02 18.37
N VAL A 383 -11.85 1.88 19.01
CA VAL A 383 -12.74 1.23 19.97
C VAL A 383 -13.00 2.10 21.18
N LYS A 384 -11.95 2.69 21.76
CA LYS A 384 -12.07 3.64 22.88
C LYS A 384 -12.89 4.86 22.52
N HIS A 385 -12.65 5.42 21.34
CA HIS A 385 -13.38 6.58 20.86
C HIS A 385 -14.89 6.25 20.70
N GLU A 386 -15.22 5.10 20.11
CA GLU A 386 -16.61 4.63 19.99
C GLU A 386 -17.25 4.45 21.38
N TYR A 387 -16.54 3.87 22.33
CA TYR A 387 -17.01 3.73 23.70
C TYR A 387 -17.25 5.09 24.37
N ALA A 388 -16.30 6.02 24.24
CA ALA A 388 -16.43 7.36 24.81
C ALA A 388 -17.63 8.14 24.25
N ILE A 389 -17.97 7.95 22.97
CA ILE A 389 -19.16 8.56 22.37
C ILE A 389 -20.44 7.94 22.92
N ARG A 390 -20.49 6.61 23.10
CA ARG A 390 -21.72 5.91 23.53
C ARG A 390 -22.02 6.05 25.01
N TYR A 391 -21.00 6.00 25.86
CA TYR A 391 -21.14 5.90 27.30
C TYR A 391 -20.62 7.13 28.08
N GLY A 392 -19.96 8.06 27.38
CA GLY A 392 -19.26 9.20 28.00
C GLY A 392 -17.87 8.82 28.54
N ILE A 393 -17.11 9.85 28.91
CA ILE A 393 -15.74 9.70 29.44
C ILE A 393 -15.73 9.66 30.96
N LYS A 394 -16.83 10.08 31.61
CA LYS A 394 -16.94 10.17 33.06
C LYS A 394 -17.91 9.12 33.59
N ASP A 395 -17.51 8.45 34.66
CA ASP A 395 -18.36 7.59 35.44
C ASP A 395 -19.42 8.39 36.19
N VAL A 396 -20.48 7.71 36.71
CA VAL A 396 -21.56 8.29 37.54
C VAL A 396 -21.00 9.04 38.75
N SER A 397 -19.77 8.69 39.22
CA SER A 397 -19.03 9.36 40.29
C SER A 397 -18.24 10.60 39.80
N GLY A 398 -18.28 10.98 38.51
CA GLY A 398 -17.50 12.11 37.97
C GLY A 398 -16.02 11.83 37.73
N SER A 399 -15.53 10.63 38.01
CA SER A 399 -14.16 10.19 37.73
C SER A 399 -13.98 9.77 36.24
N THR A 400 -12.80 9.98 35.69
CA THR A 400 -12.48 9.53 34.31
C THR A 400 -12.38 8.00 34.26
N VAL A 401 -13.21 7.37 33.44
CA VAL A 401 -13.16 5.92 33.20
C VAL A 401 -11.87 5.56 32.47
N LYS A 402 -11.01 4.75 33.06
CA LYS A 402 -9.82 4.17 32.40
C LYS A 402 -10.25 2.88 31.70
N LEU A 403 -10.33 2.92 30.36
CA LEU A 403 -10.49 1.72 29.55
C LEU A 403 -9.14 0.99 29.46
N ILE A 404 -9.09 -0.24 29.98
CA ILE A 404 -7.95 -1.14 29.92
C ILE A 404 -8.37 -2.32 29.04
N LEU A 405 -7.51 -2.75 28.13
CA LEU A 405 -7.62 -4.06 27.49
C LEU A 405 -7.17 -5.11 28.53
N GLU A 406 -8.07 -6.01 28.92
CA GLU A 406 -7.75 -7.25 29.60
C GLU A 406 -7.58 -8.37 28.57
#